data_3f28f26846f9bd150ef1db289ae811b3
#
_entry.id   3f28f26846f9bd150ef1db289ae811b3
#
_cell.length_a   1.000
_cell.length_b   1.000
_cell.length_c   1.000
_cell.angle_alpha   90.00
_cell.angle_beta   90.00
_cell.angle_gamma   90.00
#
_symmetry.space_group_name_H-M   'P 1'
#
loop_
_entity.id
_entity.type
_entity.pdbx_description
1 polymer ?
#
loop_
_entity_poly.entity_id
_entity_poly.type
_entity_poly.pdbx_seq_one_letter_code
_entity_poly.pdbx_strand_id
1 'polypeptide(L)'
;AHLIFHTDWGGRLCMVDFRRFSRWKESDTWSDNRGPCMLTEWEDFVTNLHNNSDRKIFDKPIYQLMLDQKYFNGMGNYLRAEILDRANQNPFVSAREAIKNNEMLSLCDTVVEEAYQLGGGQLSQWINPYFNDKITFRQWMKCYTKKEKIKDKSGRTFWFDSKHKKPQHS
;
A
#
# COMPACT_ATOMS: atom_id res chain seq x y z
N ALA A 1 2.90 -10.93 22.97
CA ALA A 1 2.64 -9.50 22.73
C ALA A 1 3.80 -8.67 23.27
N HIS A 2 4.18 -7.62 22.56
CA HIS A 2 5.28 -6.73 23.00
C HIS A 2 4.75 -5.53 23.80
N LEU A 3 3.47 -5.19 23.60
CA LEU A 3 2.77 -4.16 24.33
C LEU A 3 1.34 -4.59 24.54
N ILE A 4 0.83 -4.44 25.75
CA ILE A 4 -0.55 -4.80 26.12
C ILE A 4 -1.14 -3.59 26.83
N PHE A 5 -2.28 -3.12 26.32
CA PHE A 5 -3.12 -2.13 26.98
C PHE A 5 -4.28 -2.88 27.65
N HIS A 6 -4.53 -2.58 28.90
CA HIS A 6 -5.69 -3.03 29.63
C HIS A 6 -6.74 -1.92 29.57
N THR A 7 -7.94 -2.28 29.22
CA THR A 7 -9.08 -1.35 29.17
C THR A 7 -9.85 -1.39 30.46
N ASP A 8 -10.55 -0.32 30.78
CA ASP A 8 -11.41 -0.17 31.97
C ASP A 8 -12.61 -1.13 31.96
N TRP A 9 -13.05 -1.57 30.79
CA TRP A 9 -14.10 -2.59 30.62
C TRP A 9 -13.59 -4.04 30.63
N GLY A 10 -12.34 -4.25 31.05
CA GLY A 10 -11.73 -5.61 31.24
C GLY A 10 -11.17 -6.24 29.96
N GLY A 11 -11.20 -5.55 28.83
CA GLY A 11 -10.56 -6.00 27.59
C GLY A 11 -9.04 -5.81 27.58
N ARG A 12 -8.38 -6.41 26.61
CA ARG A 12 -6.96 -6.22 26.34
C ARG A 12 -6.71 -5.96 24.86
N LEU A 13 -5.99 -4.89 24.54
CA LEU A 13 -5.47 -4.62 23.21
C LEU A 13 -4.00 -5.00 23.19
N CYS A 14 -3.63 -5.92 22.32
CA CYS A 14 -2.28 -6.47 22.25
C CYS A 14 -1.61 -6.05 20.94
N MET A 15 -0.47 -5.35 21.02
CA MET A 15 0.40 -5.13 19.88
C MET A 15 1.38 -6.31 19.76
N VAL A 16 1.35 -6.99 18.62
CA VAL A 16 2.25 -8.12 18.32
C VAL A 16 3.10 -7.75 17.11
N ASP A 17 4.39 -7.56 17.34
CA ASP A 17 5.37 -7.25 16.29
C ASP A 17 6.46 -8.31 16.25
N PHE A 18 6.27 -9.34 15.44
CA PHE A 18 7.23 -10.43 15.27
C PHE A 18 8.58 -9.97 14.71
N ARG A 19 8.58 -8.90 13.93
CA ARG A 19 9.76 -8.39 13.25
C ARG A 19 10.49 -7.30 14.03
N ARG A 20 9.88 -6.80 15.10
CA ARG A 20 10.40 -5.75 15.99
C ARG A 20 10.79 -4.45 15.26
N PHE A 21 10.03 -4.08 14.25
CA PHE A 21 10.21 -2.84 13.50
C PHE A 21 9.29 -1.71 13.95
N SER A 22 8.23 -2.05 14.68
CA SER A 22 7.28 -1.06 15.18
C SER A 22 7.91 -0.18 16.26
N ARG A 23 7.50 1.06 16.23
CA ARG A 23 7.77 2.02 17.30
C ARG A 23 6.45 2.48 17.87
N TRP A 24 6.45 2.70 19.16
CA TRP A 24 5.29 3.18 19.89
C TRP A 24 5.64 4.50 20.57
N LYS A 25 4.72 5.44 20.54
CA LYS A 25 4.81 6.72 21.24
C LYS A 25 3.39 7.16 21.59
N GLU A 26 3.19 7.61 22.82
CA GLU A 26 1.98 8.30 23.21
C GLU A 26 1.97 9.72 22.62
N SER A 27 0.86 10.11 21.99
CA SER A 27 0.73 11.42 21.38
C SER A 27 -0.74 11.70 21.09
N ASP A 28 -1.15 12.94 21.26
CA ASP A 28 -2.49 13.42 20.89
C ASP A 28 -2.63 13.71 19.38
N THR A 29 -1.53 13.64 18.64
CA THR A 29 -1.51 13.93 17.20
C THR A 29 -0.77 12.84 16.44
N TRP A 30 -1.12 12.69 15.17
CA TRP A 30 -0.37 11.84 14.24
C TRP A 30 1.03 12.40 13.97
N SER A 31 1.96 11.55 13.53
CA SER A 31 3.28 11.99 13.14
C SER A 31 3.24 12.88 11.89
N ASP A 32 4.15 13.85 11.79
CA ASP A 32 4.25 14.79 10.66
C ASP A 32 4.46 14.11 9.30
N ASN A 33 4.94 12.87 9.30
CA ASN A 33 5.17 12.08 8.10
C ASN A 33 4.00 11.15 7.75
N ARG A 34 2.89 11.21 8.48
CA ARG A 34 1.68 10.48 8.13
C ARG A 34 0.89 11.30 7.11
N GLY A 35 0.68 10.73 5.94
CA GLY A 35 -0.29 11.24 4.96
C GLY A 35 -1.71 10.80 5.27
N PRO A 36 -2.71 11.36 4.58
CA PRO A 36 -4.10 10.93 4.68
C PRO A 36 -4.28 9.44 4.35
N CYS A 37 -5.19 8.80 5.04
CA CYS A 37 -5.50 7.39 4.85
C CYS A 37 -6.38 7.20 3.60
N MET A 38 -5.98 6.29 2.71
CA MET A 38 -6.71 6.01 1.47
C MET A 38 -8.15 5.50 1.71
N LEU A 39 -8.41 4.82 2.84
CA LEU A 39 -9.72 4.24 3.14
C LEU A 39 -10.66 5.20 3.88
N THR A 40 -10.12 6.02 4.79
CA THR A 40 -10.95 6.83 5.70
C THR A 40 -10.85 8.33 5.47
N GLU A 41 -9.88 8.77 4.67
CA GLU A 41 -9.58 10.18 4.39
C GLU A 41 -9.36 10.39 2.87
N TRP A 42 -10.25 9.83 2.05
CA TRP A 42 -10.10 9.75 0.59
C TRP A 42 -9.92 11.10 -0.10
N GLU A 43 -10.76 12.07 0.21
CA GLU A 43 -10.69 13.40 -0.40
C GLU A 43 -9.38 14.11 -0.04
N ASP A 44 -8.95 14.00 1.21
CA ASP A 44 -7.68 14.54 1.68
C ASP A 44 -6.50 13.81 1.02
N PHE A 45 -6.60 12.50 0.83
CA PHE A 45 -5.59 11.70 0.13
C PHE A 45 -5.40 12.20 -1.31
N VAL A 46 -6.48 12.32 -2.07
CA VAL A 46 -6.43 12.80 -3.46
C VAL A 46 -5.91 14.24 -3.52
N THR A 47 -6.41 15.09 -2.65
CA THR A 47 -5.98 16.50 -2.52
C THR A 47 -4.49 16.59 -2.18
N ASN A 48 -4.00 15.77 -1.25
CA ASN A 48 -2.58 15.72 -0.89
C ASN A 48 -1.68 15.33 -2.07
N LEU A 49 -2.10 14.37 -2.91
CA LEU A 49 -1.35 14.00 -4.10
C LEU A 49 -1.27 15.16 -5.10
N HIS A 50 -2.39 15.80 -5.40
CA HIS A 50 -2.45 16.88 -6.38
C HIS A 50 -1.70 18.13 -5.91
N ASN A 51 -1.87 18.55 -4.66
CA ASN A 51 -1.19 19.71 -4.09
C ASN A 51 0.33 19.56 -4.00
N ASN A 52 0.83 18.34 -4.00
CA ASN A 52 2.27 18.07 -3.95
C ASN A 52 2.84 17.59 -5.29
N SER A 53 2.03 17.50 -6.34
CA SER A 53 2.43 16.94 -7.64
C SER A 53 3.62 17.65 -8.28
N ASP A 54 3.82 18.94 -8.00
CA ASP A 54 4.94 19.76 -8.52
C ASP A 54 6.26 19.54 -7.77
N ARG A 55 6.23 18.85 -6.64
CA ARG A 55 7.45 18.57 -5.87
C ARG A 55 8.35 17.58 -6.61
N LYS A 56 9.65 17.79 -6.53
CA LYS A 56 10.70 16.94 -7.15
C LYS A 56 10.55 15.43 -6.81
N ILE A 57 9.97 15.10 -5.66
CA ILE A 57 9.77 13.70 -5.27
C ILE A 57 8.80 12.97 -6.21
N PHE A 58 7.86 13.70 -6.86
CA PHE A 58 6.92 13.16 -7.84
C PHE A 58 7.54 12.87 -9.21
N ASP A 59 8.80 13.27 -9.44
CA ASP A 59 9.56 12.84 -10.63
C ASP A 59 10.04 11.40 -10.51
N LYS A 60 10.02 10.82 -9.30
CA LYS A 60 10.31 9.40 -9.10
C LYS A 60 9.28 8.52 -9.80
N PRO A 61 9.66 7.31 -10.25
CA PRO A 61 8.71 6.32 -10.72
C PRO A 61 7.60 6.06 -9.70
N ILE A 62 6.35 5.92 -10.18
CA ILE A 62 5.19 5.76 -9.30
C ILE A 62 5.34 4.59 -8.33
N TYR A 63 5.89 3.44 -8.79
CA TYR A 63 6.07 2.28 -7.92
C TYR A 63 6.99 2.57 -6.72
N GLN A 64 7.89 3.55 -6.81
CA GLN A 64 8.74 3.96 -5.70
C GLN A 64 8.01 4.91 -4.76
N LEU A 65 7.28 5.91 -5.31
CA LEU A 65 6.56 6.88 -4.50
C LEU A 65 5.43 6.24 -3.70
N MET A 66 4.76 5.23 -4.22
CA MET A 66 3.68 4.51 -3.52
C MET A 66 4.09 3.88 -2.18
N LEU A 67 5.38 3.79 -1.86
CA LEU A 67 5.84 3.35 -0.52
C LEU A 67 6.09 4.51 0.45
N ASP A 68 5.99 5.74 0.00
CA ASP A 68 6.14 6.91 0.87
C ASP A 68 4.82 7.18 1.60
N GLN A 69 4.81 6.92 2.91
CA GLN A 69 3.61 7.01 3.75
C GLN A 69 3.06 8.42 3.89
N LYS A 70 3.82 9.43 3.51
CA LYS A 70 3.36 10.82 3.44
C LYS A 70 2.36 11.05 2.32
N TYR A 71 2.47 10.28 1.24
CA TYR A 71 1.64 10.41 0.04
C TYR A 71 0.69 9.24 -0.14
N PHE A 72 1.11 8.04 0.21
CA PHE A 72 0.34 6.79 0.09
C PHE A 72 0.30 6.06 1.42
N ASN A 73 -0.36 6.66 2.41
CA ASN A 73 -0.44 6.10 3.75
C ASN A 73 -1.18 4.75 3.74
N GLY A 74 -0.55 3.73 4.32
CA GLY A 74 -1.06 2.35 4.33
C GLY A 74 -0.60 1.49 3.14
N MET A 75 0.00 2.09 2.10
CA MET A 75 0.47 1.36 0.94
C MET A 75 1.66 0.45 1.28
N GLY A 76 1.49 -0.83 0.97
CA GLY A 76 2.54 -1.84 1.13
C GLY A 76 3.03 -2.40 -0.21
N ASN A 77 4.01 -3.30 -0.13
CA ASN A 77 4.70 -3.80 -1.32
C ASN A 77 3.80 -4.61 -2.26
N TYR A 78 2.90 -5.44 -1.72
CA TYR A 78 1.98 -6.21 -2.55
C TYR A 78 0.85 -5.33 -3.11
N LEU A 79 0.34 -4.37 -2.30
CA LEU A 79 -0.71 -3.45 -2.74
C LEU A 79 -0.29 -2.64 -3.96
N ARG A 80 0.91 -2.00 -3.91
CA ARG A 80 1.41 -1.23 -5.07
C ARG A 80 1.53 -2.07 -6.33
N ALA A 81 1.92 -3.35 -6.21
CA ALA A 81 2.05 -4.25 -7.35
C ALA A 81 0.67 -4.60 -7.93
N GLU A 82 -0.30 -4.95 -7.09
CA GLU A 82 -1.66 -5.29 -7.51
C GLU A 82 -2.40 -4.09 -8.12
N ILE A 83 -2.29 -2.90 -7.51
CA ILE A 83 -2.94 -1.68 -8.00
C ILE A 83 -2.40 -1.30 -9.37
N LEU A 84 -1.08 -1.20 -9.53
CA LEU A 84 -0.47 -0.80 -10.80
C LEU A 84 -0.76 -1.82 -11.91
N ASP A 85 -0.78 -3.11 -11.58
CA ASP A 85 -1.11 -4.16 -12.54
C ASP A 85 -2.57 -4.10 -12.98
N ARG A 86 -3.51 -3.96 -12.05
CA ARG A 86 -4.95 -3.91 -12.34
C ARG A 86 -5.34 -2.65 -13.10
N ALA A 87 -4.72 -1.50 -12.77
CA ALA A 87 -4.89 -0.25 -13.51
C ALA A 87 -4.20 -0.27 -14.88
N ASN A 88 -3.51 -1.34 -15.25
CA ASN A 88 -2.65 -1.37 -16.43
C ASN A 88 -1.67 -0.18 -16.48
N GLN A 89 -1.27 0.32 -15.32
CA GLN A 89 -0.42 1.49 -15.17
C GLN A 89 1.05 1.12 -15.32
N ASN A 90 1.75 1.77 -16.23
CA ASN A 90 3.20 1.61 -16.32
C ASN A 90 3.88 2.07 -15.01
N PRO A 91 4.54 1.18 -14.27
CA PRO A 91 5.11 1.52 -12.96
C PRO A 91 6.34 2.43 -13.03
N PHE A 92 6.94 2.55 -14.20
CA PHE A 92 8.20 3.29 -14.41
C PHE A 92 8.01 4.75 -14.81
N VAL A 93 6.80 5.18 -15.14
CA VAL A 93 6.52 6.60 -15.38
C VAL A 93 6.61 7.39 -14.08
N SER A 94 6.82 8.69 -14.19
CA SER A 94 6.85 9.57 -13.02
C SER A 94 5.53 9.50 -12.26
N ALA A 95 5.59 9.65 -10.94
CA ALA A 95 4.39 9.70 -10.12
C ALA A 95 3.48 10.86 -10.52
N ARG A 96 4.06 12.00 -10.92
CA ARG A 96 3.34 13.16 -11.45
C ARG A 96 2.44 12.82 -12.63
N GLU A 97 2.92 11.94 -13.52
CA GLU A 97 2.14 11.47 -14.65
C GLU A 97 1.11 10.41 -14.24
N ALA A 98 1.52 9.47 -13.41
CA ALA A 98 0.69 8.35 -13.01
C ALA A 98 -0.56 8.76 -12.20
N ILE A 99 -0.47 9.79 -11.34
CA ILE A 99 -1.61 10.27 -10.54
C ILE A 99 -2.72 10.93 -11.37
N LYS A 100 -2.50 11.18 -12.65
CA LYS A 100 -3.55 11.63 -13.58
C LYS A 100 -4.48 10.48 -14.01
N ASN A 101 -4.08 9.25 -13.76
CA ASN A 101 -4.89 8.07 -14.05
C ASN A 101 -5.91 7.85 -12.93
N ASN A 102 -7.15 8.28 -13.14
CA ASN A 102 -8.23 8.15 -12.18
C ASN A 102 -8.56 6.69 -11.85
N GLU A 103 -8.40 5.76 -12.80
CA GLU A 103 -8.60 4.33 -12.56
C GLU A 103 -7.56 3.81 -11.55
N MET A 104 -6.28 4.18 -11.71
CA MET A 104 -5.25 3.82 -10.75
C MET A 104 -5.55 4.38 -9.34
N LEU A 105 -6.01 5.63 -9.27
CA LEU A 105 -6.35 6.24 -7.98
C LEU A 105 -7.54 5.51 -7.34
N SER A 106 -8.61 5.23 -8.07
CA SER A 106 -9.77 4.52 -7.51
C SER A 106 -9.41 3.11 -7.00
N LEU A 107 -8.46 2.44 -7.65
CA LEU A 107 -7.96 1.14 -7.19
C LEU A 107 -7.14 1.22 -5.90
N CYS A 108 -6.65 2.40 -5.50
CA CYS A 108 -5.98 2.56 -4.21
C CYS A 108 -6.92 2.32 -3.03
N ASP A 109 -8.21 2.64 -3.17
CA ASP A 109 -9.22 2.32 -2.18
C ASP A 109 -9.69 0.87 -2.31
N THR A 110 -10.23 0.50 -3.46
CA THR A 110 -10.87 -0.81 -3.71
C THR A 110 -9.94 -1.99 -3.43
N VAL A 111 -8.70 -1.94 -3.93
CA VAL A 111 -7.73 -3.06 -3.77
C VAL A 111 -7.29 -3.19 -2.32
N VAL A 112 -7.18 -2.09 -1.59
CA VAL A 112 -6.82 -2.10 -0.17
C VAL A 112 -7.95 -2.70 0.66
N GLU A 113 -9.20 -2.34 0.37
CA GLU A 113 -10.37 -2.91 1.05
C GLU A 113 -10.50 -4.42 0.77
N GLU A 114 -10.41 -4.84 -0.50
CA GLU A 114 -10.40 -6.26 -0.87
C GLU A 114 -9.32 -7.05 -0.12
N ALA A 115 -8.10 -6.51 -0.06
CA ALA A 115 -7.00 -7.16 0.64
C ALA A 115 -7.28 -7.29 2.15
N TYR A 116 -7.88 -6.28 2.75
CA TYR A 116 -8.29 -6.31 4.16
C TYR A 116 -9.37 -7.37 4.41
N GLN A 117 -10.39 -7.43 3.58
CA GLN A 117 -11.47 -8.41 3.67
C GLN A 117 -10.96 -9.85 3.55
N LEU A 118 -9.91 -10.09 2.76
CA LEU A 118 -9.26 -11.39 2.60
C LEU A 118 -8.20 -11.70 3.68
N GLY A 119 -8.08 -10.85 4.71
CA GLY A 119 -7.15 -11.05 5.82
C GLY A 119 -5.72 -10.63 5.56
N GLY A 120 -5.41 -10.10 4.39
CA GLY A 120 -4.06 -9.62 4.02
C GLY A 120 -3.01 -10.73 4.00
N GLY A 121 -1.77 -10.34 3.72
CA GLY A 121 -0.66 -11.29 3.51
C GLY A 121 -0.16 -12.01 4.76
N GLN A 122 -0.46 -11.53 5.95
CA GLN A 122 -0.03 -12.15 7.21
C GLN A 122 -1.08 -13.06 7.83
N LEU A 123 -2.33 -12.91 7.42
CA LEU A 123 -3.46 -13.71 7.90
C LEU A 123 -3.90 -14.73 6.85
N SER A 124 -2.95 -15.27 6.10
CA SER A 124 -3.22 -16.19 4.97
C SER A 124 -4.05 -17.44 5.32
N GLN A 125 -4.17 -17.75 6.59
CA GLN A 125 -5.03 -18.83 7.10
C GLN A 125 -6.34 -18.31 7.73
N TRP A 126 -6.49 -17.00 7.87
CA TRP A 126 -7.70 -16.41 8.40
C TRP A 126 -8.76 -16.33 7.31
N ILE A 127 -9.90 -16.92 7.57
CA ILE A 127 -11.07 -16.81 6.70
C ILE A 127 -11.96 -15.76 7.35
N ASN A 128 -12.20 -14.67 6.64
CA ASN A 128 -13.12 -13.65 7.11
C ASN A 128 -14.54 -14.26 7.22
N PRO A 129 -15.12 -14.39 8.43
CA PRO A 129 -16.43 -15.02 8.60
C PRO A 129 -17.57 -14.22 7.95
N TYR A 130 -17.31 -12.97 7.60
CA TYR A 130 -18.28 -12.05 6.98
C TYR A 130 -18.15 -11.98 5.45
N PHE A 131 -17.20 -12.70 4.86
CA PHE A 131 -16.94 -12.68 3.43
C PHE A 131 -17.22 -14.06 2.83
N ASN A 132 -18.18 -14.09 1.90
CA ASN A 132 -18.65 -15.36 1.29
C ASN A 132 -17.78 -15.86 0.13
N ASP A 133 -16.78 -15.10 -0.31
CA ASP A 133 -15.91 -15.52 -1.40
C ASP A 133 -14.87 -16.52 -0.92
N LYS A 134 -14.89 -17.70 -1.53
CA LYS A 134 -13.96 -18.80 -1.26
C LYS A 134 -12.56 -18.59 -1.85
N ILE A 135 -12.24 -17.37 -2.26
CA ILE A 135 -10.94 -17.03 -2.86
C ILE A 135 -9.94 -16.79 -1.74
N THR A 136 -8.84 -17.52 -1.75
CA THR A 136 -7.73 -17.29 -0.81
C THR A 136 -6.98 -16.01 -1.19
N PHE A 137 -6.35 -15.34 -0.23
CA PHE A 137 -5.50 -14.17 -0.48
C PHE A 137 -4.44 -14.43 -1.58
N ARG A 138 -3.88 -15.64 -1.63
CA ARG A 138 -2.92 -16.04 -2.66
C ARG A 138 -3.53 -16.12 -4.07
N GLN A 139 -4.77 -16.56 -4.18
CA GLN A 139 -5.50 -16.58 -5.47
C GLN A 139 -5.89 -15.19 -5.91
N TRP A 140 -6.24 -14.32 -4.97
CA TRP A 140 -6.57 -12.92 -5.21
C TRP A 140 -5.40 -12.10 -5.79
N MET A 141 -4.16 -12.35 -5.34
CA MET A 141 -2.97 -11.71 -5.91
C MET A 141 -2.80 -12.11 -7.37
N LYS A 142 -2.70 -11.14 -8.28
CA LYS A 142 -2.51 -11.35 -9.73
C LYS A 142 -1.09 -11.06 -10.19
N CYS A 143 -0.43 -10.11 -9.56
CA CYS A 143 0.91 -9.62 -9.92
C CYS A 143 1.98 -10.04 -8.91
N TYR A 144 1.75 -9.77 -7.64
CA TYR A 144 2.73 -10.00 -6.58
C TYR A 144 3.15 -11.46 -6.50
N THR A 145 4.44 -11.73 -6.55
CA THR A 145 5.10 -13.05 -6.61
C THR A 145 4.84 -13.90 -7.85
N LYS A 146 4.07 -13.40 -8.83
CA LYS A 146 3.65 -14.17 -10.01
C LYS A 146 4.20 -13.64 -11.33
N LYS A 147 4.56 -12.35 -11.41
CA LYS A 147 5.03 -11.70 -12.63
C LYS A 147 6.51 -11.33 -12.57
N GLU A 148 6.97 -10.51 -13.50
CA GLU A 148 8.34 -10.00 -13.55
C GLU A 148 8.72 -9.24 -12.30
N LYS A 149 10.01 -9.20 -11.97
CA LYS A 149 10.49 -8.57 -10.75
C LYS A 149 11.77 -7.79 -10.95
N ILE A 150 11.89 -6.69 -10.19
CA ILE A 150 13.12 -5.92 -10.05
C ILE A 150 13.39 -5.63 -8.57
N LYS A 151 14.63 -5.31 -8.24
CA LYS A 151 14.96 -4.70 -6.94
C LYS A 151 14.89 -3.18 -7.06
N ASP A 152 14.19 -2.53 -6.14
CA ASP A 152 14.22 -1.08 -6.03
C ASP A 152 15.51 -0.60 -5.33
N LYS A 153 15.71 0.73 -5.26
CA LYS A 153 16.90 1.33 -4.64
C LYS A 153 17.05 1.01 -3.15
N SER A 154 15.97 0.59 -2.48
CA SER A 154 15.98 0.15 -1.08
C SER A 154 16.20 -1.35 -0.91
N GLY A 155 16.47 -2.08 -2.00
CA GLY A 155 16.68 -3.52 -2.02
C GLY A 155 15.39 -4.35 -1.94
N ARG A 156 14.20 -3.72 -1.95
CA ARG A 156 12.91 -4.41 -1.95
C ARG A 156 12.60 -4.94 -3.34
N THR A 157 12.07 -6.14 -3.42
CA THR A 157 11.60 -6.71 -4.68
C THR A 157 10.23 -6.11 -5.03
N PHE A 158 10.12 -5.58 -6.25
CA PHE A 158 8.87 -5.10 -6.83
C PHE A 158 8.48 -5.99 -8.01
N TRP A 159 7.19 -6.33 -8.13
CA TRP A 159 6.63 -7.17 -9.20
C TRP A 159 5.78 -6.33 -10.14
N PHE A 160 5.83 -6.63 -11.43
CA PHE A 160 5.12 -5.88 -12.48
C PHE A 160 4.88 -6.74 -13.73
N ASP A 161 3.97 -6.31 -14.60
CA ASP A 161 3.73 -6.97 -15.87
C ASP A 161 4.87 -6.69 -16.86
N SER A 162 5.37 -7.73 -17.53
CA SER A 162 6.49 -7.65 -18.51
C SER A 162 6.21 -6.74 -19.70
N LYS A 163 4.93 -6.46 -20.02
CA LYS A 163 4.58 -5.48 -21.06
C LYS A 163 5.07 -4.06 -20.74
N HIS A 164 5.28 -3.74 -19.46
CA HIS A 164 5.84 -2.49 -18.99
C HIS A 164 7.37 -2.59 -18.89
N LYS A 165 8.06 -2.23 -19.94
CA LYS A 165 9.52 -2.23 -19.94
C LYS A 165 10.07 -1.11 -19.07
N LYS A 166 11.09 -1.42 -18.26
CA LYS A 166 11.90 -0.41 -17.60
C LYS A 166 12.57 0.45 -18.68
N PRO A 167 12.55 1.80 -18.58
CA PRO A 167 13.34 2.63 -19.49
C PRO A 167 14.79 2.16 -19.47
N GLN A 168 15.34 1.85 -20.64
CA GLN A 168 16.78 1.62 -20.76
C GLN A 168 17.43 2.97 -20.50
N HIS A 169 18.28 3.05 -19.50
CA HIS A 169 19.08 4.25 -19.28
C HIS A 169 19.99 4.44 -20.52
N SER A 170 19.68 5.45 -21.31
CA SER A 170 20.61 6.04 -22.26
C SER A 170 21.69 6.84 -21.52
#